data_98047d2473717be035fc83d7bb065d24
#
_entry.id   98047d2473717be035fc83d7bb065d24
#
_cell.length_a   1.000
_cell.length_b   1.000
_cell.length_c   1.000
_cell.angle_alpha   90.00
_cell.angle_beta   90.00
_cell.angle_gamma   90.00
#
_symmetry.space_group_name_H-M   'P 1'
#
loop_
_entity.id
_entity.type
_entity.pdbx_description
1 polymer ?
#
loop_
_entity_poly.entity_id
_entity_poly.type
_entity_poly.pdbx_seq_one_letter_code
_entity_poly.pdbx_strand_id
1 'polypeptide(L)'
;MQYVVSNQQMKEAERRCNESGTSYYQMMENAGTRCAEFILGTIPVSADILVMCGAGNNGGDGLVITRLLRQNGRNAAVLLVSGAPKTADAAENLRRLPAGTPVYQPEQFDEAFSGRELSLIHISEPTRHAQISY
;
A
#
# COMPACT_ATOMS: atom_id res chain seq x y z
N MET A 1 -5.53 -15.73 -5.82
CA MET A 1 -6.72 -15.17 -5.13
C MET A 1 -6.65 -13.65 -5.20
N GLN A 2 -7.80 -13.01 -5.28
CA GLN A 2 -7.87 -11.56 -5.41
C GLN A 2 -8.94 -11.02 -4.45
N TYR A 3 -8.60 -10.00 -3.68
CA TYR A 3 -9.53 -9.30 -2.80
C TYR A 3 -9.76 -7.88 -3.29
N VAL A 4 -11.03 -7.45 -3.31
CA VAL A 4 -11.41 -6.11 -3.76
C VAL A 4 -12.35 -5.49 -2.74
N VAL A 5 -12.01 -4.28 -2.29
CA VAL A 5 -12.86 -3.45 -1.44
C VAL A 5 -13.31 -2.23 -2.25
N SER A 6 -14.61 -1.96 -2.30
CA SER A 6 -15.11 -0.86 -3.09
C SER A 6 -14.77 0.50 -2.48
N ASN A 7 -14.67 1.49 -3.35
CA ASN A 7 -14.40 2.87 -2.98
C ASN A 7 -15.44 3.43 -2.01
N GLN A 8 -16.74 3.19 -2.30
CA GLN A 8 -17.81 3.68 -1.45
C GLN A 8 -17.78 3.06 -0.06
N GLN A 9 -17.48 1.77 0.02
CA GLN A 9 -17.35 1.08 1.30
C GLN A 9 -16.19 1.63 2.12
N MET A 10 -15.07 1.92 1.48
CA MET A 10 -13.92 2.52 2.14
C MET A 10 -14.23 3.92 2.65
N LYS A 11 -14.84 4.76 1.83
CA LYS A 11 -15.19 6.13 2.23
C LYS A 11 -16.16 6.16 3.39
N GLU A 12 -17.17 5.31 3.35
CA GLU A 12 -18.18 5.25 4.41
C GLU A 12 -17.56 4.78 5.73
N ALA A 13 -16.71 3.77 5.69
CA ALA A 13 -16.01 3.29 6.87
C ALA A 13 -15.09 4.36 7.45
N GLU A 14 -14.35 5.06 6.61
CA GLU A 14 -13.46 6.16 7.01
C GLU A 14 -14.25 7.29 7.68
N ARG A 15 -15.39 7.68 7.09
CA ARG A 15 -16.23 8.73 7.62
C ARG A 15 -16.74 8.37 9.01
N ARG A 16 -17.24 7.16 9.20
CA ARG A 16 -17.77 6.69 10.49
C ARG A 16 -16.67 6.65 11.56
N CYS A 17 -15.50 6.15 11.18
CA CYS A 17 -14.38 6.11 12.11
C CYS A 17 -13.93 7.52 12.52
N ASN A 18 -13.87 8.45 11.57
CA ASN A 18 -13.49 9.83 11.86
C ASN A 18 -14.51 10.51 12.79
N GLU A 19 -15.81 10.27 12.58
CA GLU A 19 -16.86 10.79 13.45
C GLU A 19 -16.77 10.21 14.86
N SER A 20 -16.27 8.99 15.02
CA SER A 20 -16.08 8.36 16.32
C SER A 20 -14.78 8.76 17.02
N GLY A 21 -14.00 9.67 16.43
CA GLY A 21 -12.77 10.18 17.01
C GLY A 21 -11.49 9.54 16.53
N THR A 22 -11.57 8.58 15.59
CA THR A 22 -10.37 7.99 14.99
C THR A 22 -9.95 8.83 13.78
N SER A 23 -8.72 9.36 13.78
CA SER A 23 -8.21 10.18 12.69
C SER A 23 -8.08 9.39 11.39
N TYR A 24 -8.10 10.08 10.25
CA TYR A 24 -7.83 9.45 8.95
C TYR A 24 -6.44 8.82 8.90
N TYR A 25 -5.46 9.44 9.53
CA TYR A 25 -4.12 8.87 9.62
C TYR A 25 -4.14 7.52 10.37
N GLN A 26 -4.84 7.46 11.50
CA GLN A 26 -4.95 6.22 12.27
C GLN A 26 -5.73 5.14 11.50
N MET A 27 -6.76 5.53 10.75
CA MET A 27 -7.48 4.58 9.89
C MET A 27 -6.57 3.99 8.81
N MET A 28 -5.70 4.81 8.23
CA MET A 28 -4.71 4.37 7.25
C MET A 28 -3.77 3.34 7.87
N GLU A 29 -3.28 3.59 9.09
CA GLU A 29 -2.47 2.62 9.85
C GLU A 29 -3.22 1.32 10.08
N ASN A 30 -4.47 1.41 10.52
CA ASN A 30 -5.29 0.23 10.82
C ASN A 30 -5.56 -0.60 9.56
N ALA A 31 -5.93 0.05 8.47
CA ALA A 31 -6.19 -0.63 7.20
C ALA A 31 -4.93 -1.31 6.66
N GLY A 32 -3.82 -0.60 6.67
CA GLY A 32 -2.53 -1.15 6.23
C GLY A 32 -2.08 -2.32 7.09
N THR A 33 -2.29 -2.24 8.39
CA THR A 33 -1.95 -3.32 9.32
C THR A 33 -2.71 -4.60 9.01
N ARG A 34 -4.02 -4.50 8.79
CA ARG A 34 -4.85 -5.67 8.46
C ARG A 34 -4.44 -6.31 7.15
N CYS A 35 -4.18 -5.49 6.13
CA CYS A 35 -3.69 -6.00 4.85
C CYS A 35 -2.33 -6.66 4.98
N ALA A 36 -1.42 -6.04 5.71
CA ALA A 36 -0.09 -6.60 5.93
C ALA A 36 -0.15 -7.94 6.66
N GLU A 37 -0.99 -8.06 7.68
CA GLU A 37 -1.19 -9.32 8.40
C GLU A 37 -1.66 -10.43 7.46
N PHE A 38 -2.63 -10.12 6.59
CA PHE A 38 -3.12 -11.07 5.60
C PHE A 38 -2.00 -11.51 4.66
N ILE A 39 -1.23 -10.57 4.14
CA ILE A 39 -0.12 -10.84 3.22
C ILE A 39 0.94 -11.71 3.89
N LEU A 40 1.31 -11.38 5.13
CA LEU A 40 2.31 -12.13 5.88
C LEU A 40 1.88 -13.58 6.11
N GLY A 41 0.58 -13.82 6.27
CA GLY A 41 0.05 -15.17 6.45
C GLY A 41 -0.21 -15.94 5.16
N THR A 42 -0.13 -15.29 4.00
CA THR A 42 -0.57 -15.87 2.72
C THR A 42 0.55 -15.96 1.69
N ILE A 43 1.39 -14.93 1.57
CA ILE A 43 2.44 -14.88 0.56
C ILE A 43 3.73 -15.49 1.12
N PRO A 44 4.40 -16.39 0.38
CA PRO A 44 5.62 -17.03 0.86
C PRO A 44 6.72 -16.03 1.22
N VAL A 45 7.50 -16.36 2.24
CA VAL A 45 8.61 -15.51 2.72
C VAL A 45 9.61 -15.18 1.63
N SER A 46 9.83 -16.11 0.69
CA SER A 46 10.79 -15.95 -0.41
C SER A 46 10.30 -15.06 -1.54
N ALA A 47 9.01 -14.67 -1.54
CA ALA A 47 8.45 -13.88 -2.64
C ALA A 47 8.94 -12.44 -2.62
N ASP A 48 9.22 -11.91 -3.80
CA ASP A 48 9.40 -10.48 -4.00
C ASP A 48 8.01 -9.83 -4.12
N ILE A 49 7.78 -8.75 -3.40
CA ILE A 49 6.50 -8.08 -3.35
C ILE A 49 6.65 -6.66 -3.90
N LEU A 50 5.81 -6.32 -4.89
CA LEU A 50 5.74 -4.95 -5.39
C LEU A 50 4.39 -4.36 -5.04
N VAL A 51 4.40 -3.25 -4.30
CA VAL A 51 3.19 -2.54 -3.89
C VAL A 51 3.03 -1.31 -4.78
N MET A 52 1.98 -1.30 -5.59
CA MET A 52 1.69 -0.19 -6.49
C MET A 52 0.77 0.80 -5.79
N CYS A 53 1.25 2.02 -5.59
CA CYS A 53 0.57 3.04 -4.80
C CYS A 53 0.14 4.22 -5.68
N GLY A 54 -1.13 4.61 -5.58
CA GLY A 54 -1.61 5.87 -6.13
C GLY A 54 -1.16 7.06 -5.29
N ALA A 55 -1.49 8.27 -5.72
CA ALA A 55 -1.04 9.50 -5.05
C ALA A 55 -1.92 9.95 -3.88
N GLY A 56 -3.12 9.39 -3.74
CA GLY A 56 -4.06 9.76 -2.69
C GLY A 56 -3.90 8.92 -1.42
N ASN A 57 -4.91 8.98 -0.56
CA ASN A 57 -4.87 8.28 0.73
C ASN A 57 -4.86 6.75 0.59
N ASN A 58 -5.45 6.19 -0.46
CA ASN A 58 -5.34 4.75 -0.69
C ASN A 58 -3.91 4.33 -0.99
N GLY A 59 -3.16 5.17 -1.70
CA GLY A 59 -1.73 4.96 -1.88
C GLY A 59 -1.00 4.97 -0.54
N GLY A 60 -1.45 5.82 0.39
CA GLY A 60 -0.93 5.84 1.75
C GLY A 60 -1.11 4.51 2.48
N ASP A 61 -2.24 3.83 2.27
CA ASP A 61 -2.44 2.48 2.81
C ASP A 61 -1.37 1.52 2.27
N GLY A 62 -1.04 1.62 0.99
CA GLY A 62 0.03 0.82 0.38
C GLY A 62 1.40 1.09 0.99
N LEU A 63 1.67 2.33 1.35
CA LEU A 63 2.93 2.70 2.01
C LEU A 63 3.01 2.11 3.42
N VAL A 64 1.91 2.10 4.17
CA VAL A 64 1.83 1.43 5.46
C VAL A 64 2.10 -0.07 5.30
N ILE A 65 1.45 -0.70 4.33
CA ILE A 65 1.64 -2.12 4.02
C ILE A 65 3.12 -2.41 3.75
N THR A 66 3.74 -1.63 2.89
CA THR A 66 5.15 -1.82 2.54
C THR A 66 6.06 -1.71 3.76
N ARG A 67 5.83 -0.69 4.60
CA ARG A 67 6.61 -0.50 5.82
C ARG A 67 6.52 -1.72 6.72
N LEU A 68 5.32 -2.22 6.97
CA LEU A 68 5.10 -3.37 7.84
C LEU A 68 5.69 -4.66 7.26
N LEU A 69 5.58 -4.86 5.95
CA LEU A 69 6.20 -6.01 5.29
C LEU A 69 7.72 -5.98 5.45
N ARG A 70 8.34 -4.83 5.22
CA ARG A 70 9.79 -4.72 5.38
C ARG A 70 10.23 -4.88 6.81
N GLN A 71 9.47 -4.36 7.76
CA GLN A 71 9.76 -4.55 9.19
C GLN A 71 9.68 -6.02 9.61
N ASN A 72 8.92 -6.82 8.86
CA ASN A 72 8.81 -8.26 9.08
C ASN A 72 9.73 -9.09 8.17
N GLY A 73 10.75 -8.48 7.61
CA GLY A 73 11.78 -9.18 6.85
C GLY A 73 11.38 -9.56 5.43
N ARG A 74 10.26 -9.04 4.92
CA ARG A 74 9.83 -9.32 3.55
C ARG A 74 10.52 -8.41 2.56
N ASN A 75 10.74 -8.92 1.37
CA ASN A 75 11.35 -8.18 0.27
C ASN A 75 10.26 -7.42 -0.49
N ALA A 76 9.93 -6.22 -0.01
CA ALA A 76 8.87 -5.40 -0.53
C ALA A 76 9.41 -4.07 -1.07
N ALA A 77 8.88 -3.64 -2.21
CA ALA A 77 9.21 -2.39 -2.88
C ALA A 77 7.94 -1.63 -3.24
N VAL A 78 8.06 -0.34 -3.48
CA VAL A 78 6.96 0.55 -3.86
C VAL A 78 7.13 1.01 -5.31
N LEU A 79 6.03 1.02 -6.06
CA LEU A 79 5.92 1.75 -7.31
C LEU A 79 4.87 2.85 -7.16
N LEU A 80 5.29 4.10 -7.25
CA LEU A 80 4.41 5.26 -7.20
C LEU A 80 3.84 5.48 -8.60
N VAL A 81 2.69 4.87 -8.89
CA VAL A 81 2.15 4.85 -10.26
C VAL A 81 1.69 6.22 -10.76
N SER A 82 1.41 7.14 -9.85
CA SER A 82 0.96 8.51 -10.18
C SER A 82 1.92 9.58 -9.63
N GLY A 83 3.13 9.19 -9.29
CA GLY A 83 4.13 10.11 -8.72
C GLY A 83 3.99 10.31 -7.21
N ALA A 84 4.56 11.39 -6.72
CA ALA A 84 4.62 11.67 -5.30
C ALA A 84 3.24 11.75 -4.64
N PRO A 85 3.13 11.34 -3.35
CA PRO A 85 1.88 11.49 -2.61
C PRO A 85 1.38 12.92 -2.57
N LYS A 86 0.06 13.09 -2.72
CA LYS A 86 -0.59 14.41 -2.74
C LYS A 86 -1.25 14.78 -1.43
N THR A 87 -1.33 13.86 -0.48
CA THR A 87 -1.91 14.13 0.84
C THR A 87 -0.83 14.12 1.91
N ALA A 88 -1.06 14.84 3.00
CA ALA A 88 -0.11 14.91 4.11
C ALA A 88 0.10 13.53 4.75
N ASP A 89 -0.97 12.77 4.92
CA ASP A 89 -0.90 11.45 5.55
C ASP A 89 -0.12 10.46 4.69
N ALA A 90 -0.35 10.45 3.38
CA ALA A 90 0.40 9.59 2.48
C ALA A 90 1.88 10.00 2.40
N ALA A 91 2.15 11.30 2.35
CA ALA A 91 3.54 11.80 2.34
C ALA A 91 4.28 11.41 3.61
N GLU A 92 3.63 11.47 4.78
CA GLU A 92 4.21 11.04 6.03
C GLU A 92 4.55 9.55 6.02
N ASN A 93 3.66 8.73 5.48
CA ASN A 93 3.92 7.29 5.37
C ASN A 93 5.06 6.98 4.41
N LEU A 94 5.23 7.77 3.35
CA LEU A 94 6.39 7.63 2.47
C LEU A 94 7.69 7.89 3.24
N ARG A 95 7.72 8.92 4.07
CA ARG A 95 8.90 9.23 4.89
C ARG A 95 9.21 8.15 5.91
N ARG A 96 8.20 7.44 6.39
CA ARG A 96 8.35 6.39 7.41
C ARG A 96 8.84 5.06 6.87
N LEU A 97 9.01 4.91 5.56
CA LEU A 97 9.55 3.68 5.00
C LEU A 97 10.96 3.41 5.55
N PRO A 98 11.30 2.16 5.87
CA PRO A 98 12.65 1.81 6.31
C PRO A 98 13.70 2.22 5.29
N ALA A 99 14.87 2.60 5.78
CA ALA A 99 16.01 2.91 4.92
C ALA A 99 16.31 1.71 4.00
N GLY A 100 16.60 2.00 2.73
CA GLY A 100 16.86 0.96 1.74
C GLY A 100 15.64 0.37 1.07
N THR A 101 14.42 0.84 1.41
CA THR A 101 13.22 0.42 0.68
C THR A 101 13.26 0.94 -0.74
N PRO A 102 13.21 0.06 -1.77
CA PRO A 102 13.16 0.53 -3.15
C PRO A 102 11.85 1.26 -3.41
N VAL A 103 11.94 2.48 -3.94
CA VAL A 103 10.79 3.29 -4.33
C VAL A 103 10.97 3.68 -5.78
N TYR A 104 10.10 3.18 -6.66
CA TYR A 104 10.15 3.44 -8.08
C TYR A 104 9.17 4.54 -8.45
N GLN A 105 9.61 5.43 -9.35
CA GLN A 105 8.77 6.48 -9.91
C GLN A 105 7.97 5.97 -11.11
N PRO A 106 6.96 6.71 -11.62
CA PRO A 106 6.17 6.24 -12.76
C PRO A 106 7.00 5.90 -14.00
N GLU A 107 8.04 6.67 -14.27
CA GLU A 107 8.94 6.45 -15.41
C GLU A 107 9.83 5.21 -15.24
N GLN A 108 9.89 4.65 -14.04
CA GLN A 108 10.64 3.42 -13.73
C GLN A 108 9.76 2.17 -13.72
N PHE A 109 8.58 2.25 -14.33
CA PHE A 109 7.62 1.14 -14.36
C PHE A 109 8.26 -0.17 -14.83
N ASP A 110 8.96 -0.13 -15.97
CA ASP A 110 9.59 -1.33 -16.51
C ASP A 110 10.69 -1.85 -15.59
N GLU A 111 11.45 -0.97 -14.98
CA GLU A 111 12.51 -1.33 -14.04
C GLU A 111 11.93 -2.05 -12.81
N ALA A 112 10.80 -1.57 -12.29
CA ALA A 112 10.15 -2.17 -11.12
C ALA A 112 9.73 -3.62 -11.35
N PHE A 113 9.36 -3.96 -12.58
CA PHE A 113 8.93 -5.31 -12.96
C PHE A 113 10.04 -6.19 -13.50
N SER A 114 11.20 -5.63 -13.76
CA SER A 114 12.25 -6.33 -14.53
C SER A 114 12.87 -7.49 -13.77
N GLY A 115 12.95 -8.65 -14.44
CA GLY A 115 13.79 -9.77 -14.03
C GLY A 115 13.34 -10.57 -12.83
N ARG A 116 12.09 -10.39 -12.36
CA ARG A 116 11.63 -11.06 -11.14
C ARG A 116 10.20 -11.57 -11.27
N GLU A 117 9.91 -12.67 -10.59
CA GLU A 117 8.54 -13.04 -10.28
C GLU A 117 8.09 -12.21 -9.10
N LEU A 118 7.01 -11.47 -9.27
CA LEU A 118 6.49 -10.57 -8.26
C LEU A 118 5.09 -10.96 -7.82
N SER A 119 4.85 -10.88 -6.52
CA SER A 119 3.49 -10.79 -5.99
C SER A 119 3.10 -9.32 -5.99
N LEU A 120 1.98 -9.01 -6.62
CA LEU A 120 1.55 -7.63 -6.82
C LEU A 120 0.44 -7.25 -5.86
N ILE A 121 0.61 -6.10 -5.22
CA ILE A 121 -0.43 -5.47 -4.42
C ILE A 121 -0.72 -4.12 -5.06
N HIS A 122 -1.94 -3.91 -5.50
CA HIS A 122 -2.33 -2.69 -6.19
C HIS A 122 -3.39 -1.93 -5.42
N ILE A 123 -3.02 -0.74 -4.97
CA ILE A 123 -3.93 0.18 -4.29
C ILE A 123 -3.93 1.48 -5.06
N SER A 124 -5.04 1.78 -5.76
CA SER A 124 -5.08 2.88 -6.72
C SER A 124 -6.18 3.88 -6.44
N GLU A 125 -5.94 5.11 -6.90
CA GLU A 125 -6.90 6.20 -7.04
C GLU A 125 -7.27 6.35 -8.51
N PRO A 126 -8.45 6.86 -8.84
CA PRO A 126 -9.54 7.32 -7.97
C PRO A 126 -10.51 6.22 -7.57
N THR A 127 -10.29 5.00 -8.05
CA THR A 127 -11.25 3.89 -7.86
C THR A 127 -11.30 3.39 -6.43
N ARG A 128 -10.25 3.63 -5.65
CA ARG A 128 -10.12 3.21 -4.26
C ARG A 128 -10.47 1.75 -4.04
N HIS A 129 -9.94 0.90 -4.90
CA HIS A 129 -10.01 -0.53 -4.72
C HIS A 129 -8.68 -1.03 -4.18
N ALA A 130 -8.74 -1.80 -3.11
CA ALA A 130 -7.59 -2.58 -2.69
C ALA A 130 -7.66 -3.92 -3.40
N GLN A 131 -6.64 -4.24 -4.17
CA GLN A 131 -6.55 -5.49 -4.92
C GLN A 131 -5.28 -6.22 -4.53
N ILE A 132 -5.42 -7.47 -4.14
CA ILE A 132 -4.29 -8.35 -3.85
C ILE A 132 -4.33 -9.47 -4.86
N SER A 133 -3.25 -9.61 -5.62
CA SER A 133 -3.12 -10.64 -6.65
C SER A 133 -1.77 -11.34 -6.52
N TYR A 134 -1.81 -12.65 -6.60
CA TYR A 134 -0.60 -13.47 -6.63
C TYR A 134 -0.76 -14.68 -7.54
#